data_44d0dc4cbcfc3ab8cff99fd63ba5d440
#
_entry.id   44d0dc4cbcfc3ab8cff99fd63ba5d440
#
_cell.length_a   1.000
_cell.length_b   1.000
_cell.length_c   1.000
_cell.angle_alpha   90.00
_cell.angle_beta   90.00
_cell.angle_gamma   90.00
#
_symmetry.space_group_name_H-M   'P 1'
#
loop_
_entity.id
_entity.type
_entity.pdbx_description
1 polymer ?
#
loop_
_entity_poly.entity_id
_entity_poly.type
_entity_poly.pdbx_seq_one_letter_code
_entity_poly.pdbx_strand_id
1 'polypeptide(L)'
;FMPGVGMIFSTPDEPVDVEVAVSVDNGAFKRLGERSLKALAGVKVWANIDHHQTNELFGDVQCVLPDECATGAVLYYFFKYLGVPITPVMRDALYVAVSTDTGSFQYQMTTAAVMELAADLIRMGVDVQDINRQLYQEKPWVKMQLMREALNGMRLTPDGRICTFCLTNEAKARI
;
A
#
# COMPACT_ATOMS: atom_id res chain seq x y z
N PHE A 1 4.63 11.44 2.84
CA PHE A 1 5.30 11.27 1.54
C PHE A 1 4.66 10.13 0.74
N MET A 2 4.27 10.43 -0.49
CA MET A 2 3.86 9.41 -1.48
C MET A 2 4.17 9.99 -2.88
N PRO A 3 4.96 9.31 -3.71
CA PRO A 3 5.17 9.75 -5.08
C PRO A 3 3.84 9.87 -5.83
N GLY A 4 3.61 10.99 -6.51
CA GLY A 4 2.38 11.20 -7.29
C GLY A 4 1.10 11.47 -6.48
N VAL A 5 1.18 11.72 -5.17
CA VAL A 5 -0.01 11.94 -4.32
C VAL A 5 -0.96 13.01 -4.85
N GLY A 6 -0.46 14.02 -5.56
CA GLY A 6 -1.29 15.05 -6.21
C GLY A 6 -2.17 14.55 -7.35
N MET A 7 -1.98 13.30 -7.81
CA MET A 7 -2.82 12.63 -8.81
C MET A 7 -3.87 11.70 -8.18
N ILE A 8 -3.90 11.60 -6.85
CA ILE A 8 -4.85 10.77 -6.11
C ILE A 8 -5.98 11.66 -5.60
N PHE A 9 -7.20 11.29 -5.93
CA PHE A 9 -8.41 12.01 -5.52
C PHE A 9 -9.21 11.18 -4.53
N SER A 10 -9.89 11.84 -3.61
CA SER A 10 -10.87 11.18 -2.76
C SER A 10 -12.06 10.70 -3.60
N THR A 11 -12.73 9.64 -3.16
CA THR A 11 -13.96 9.16 -3.79
C THR A 11 -14.98 10.30 -3.88
N PRO A 12 -15.51 10.63 -5.07
CA PRO A 12 -16.55 11.65 -5.23
C PRO A 12 -17.85 11.22 -4.54
N ASP A 13 -18.69 12.20 -4.22
CA ASP A 13 -20.04 11.94 -3.67
C ASP A 13 -21.05 11.58 -4.75
N GLU A 14 -20.84 12.09 -5.97
CA GLU A 14 -21.68 11.83 -7.12
C GLU A 14 -21.15 10.68 -7.98
N PRO A 15 -22.02 9.94 -8.68
CA PRO A 15 -21.61 8.92 -9.63
C PRO A 15 -20.69 9.47 -10.70
N VAL A 16 -19.64 8.70 -11.04
CA VAL A 16 -18.73 9.02 -12.13
C VAL A 16 -19.12 8.24 -13.40
N ASP A 17 -19.04 8.91 -14.55
CA ASP A 17 -19.31 8.29 -15.86
C ASP A 17 -18.03 7.63 -16.39
N VAL A 18 -17.84 6.37 -15.97
CA VAL A 18 -16.71 5.52 -16.41
C VAL A 18 -17.22 4.12 -16.73
N GLU A 19 -16.68 3.53 -17.78
CA GLU A 19 -17.06 2.16 -18.19
C GLU A 19 -16.25 1.08 -17.49
N VAL A 20 -15.01 1.39 -17.12
CA VAL A 20 -14.07 0.43 -16.50
C VAL A 20 -13.55 0.97 -15.19
N ALA A 21 -13.54 0.14 -14.16
CA ALA A 21 -12.84 0.40 -12.91
C ALA A 21 -11.76 -0.65 -12.66
N VAL A 22 -10.59 -0.20 -12.23
CA VAL A 22 -9.47 -1.07 -11.86
C VAL A 22 -9.27 -0.96 -10.36
N SER A 23 -9.52 -2.05 -9.65
CA SER A 23 -9.19 -2.18 -8.24
C SER A 23 -7.76 -2.70 -8.10
N VAL A 24 -6.94 -2.01 -7.31
CA VAL A 24 -5.54 -2.35 -7.11
C VAL A 24 -5.30 -2.58 -5.61
N ASP A 25 -4.55 -3.65 -5.29
CA ASP A 25 -4.16 -3.97 -3.90
C ASP A 25 -5.36 -4.16 -2.95
N ASN A 26 -6.35 -4.87 -3.43
CA ASN A 26 -7.60 -5.09 -2.70
C ASN A 26 -8.12 -6.51 -2.92
N GLY A 27 -8.10 -7.30 -1.86
CA GLY A 27 -8.49 -8.71 -1.90
C GLY A 27 -10.01 -8.98 -1.81
N ALA A 28 -10.86 -7.98 -1.56
CA ALA A 28 -12.29 -8.22 -1.38
C ALA A 28 -13.15 -7.04 -1.87
N PHE A 29 -14.17 -7.33 -2.67
CA PHE A 29 -15.03 -6.30 -3.27
C PHE A 29 -15.66 -5.35 -2.22
N LYS A 30 -16.11 -5.90 -1.09
CA LYS A 30 -16.69 -5.11 0.01
C LYS A 30 -15.73 -4.11 0.65
N ARG A 31 -14.40 -4.30 0.52
CA ARG A 31 -13.38 -3.36 1.05
C ARG A 31 -13.29 -2.07 0.26
N LEU A 32 -13.88 -2.01 -0.94
CA LEU A 32 -14.02 -0.77 -1.70
C LEU A 32 -14.85 0.28 -0.95
N GLY A 33 -15.76 -0.18 -0.06
CA GLY A 33 -16.62 0.67 0.75
C GLY A 33 -17.85 1.19 -0.02
N GLU A 34 -18.92 1.43 0.70
CA GLU A 34 -20.22 1.83 0.11
C GLU A 34 -20.14 3.11 -0.73
N ARG A 35 -19.34 4.09 -0.30
CA ARG A 35 -19.18 5.36 -1.02
C ARG A 35 -18.54 5.14 -2.40
N SER A 36 -17.48 4.33 -2.48
CA SER A 36 -16.83 4.00 -3.75
C SER A 36 -17.77 3.19 -4.66
N LEU A 37 -18.46 2.21 -4.10
CA LEU A 37 -19.41 1.40 -4.87
C LEU A 37 -20.59 2.23 -5.41
N LYS A 38 -21.07 3.20 -4.64
CA LYS A 38 -22.10 4.15 -5.10
C LYS A 38 -21.58 5.05 -6.22
N ALA A 39 -20.37 5.61 -6.06
CA ALA A 39 -19.77 6.47 -7.09
C ALA A 39 -19.49 5.72 -8.39
N LEU A 40 -19.22 4.43 -8.32
CA LEU A 40 -18.88 3.56 -9.45
C LEU A 40 -20.04 2.65 -9.90
N ALA A 41 -21.29 3.00 -9.55
CA ALA A 41 -22.46 2.15 -9.85
C ALA A 41 -22.72 1.97 -11.36
N GLY A 42 -22.21 2.85 -12.23
CA GLY A 42 -22.31 2.75 -13.69
C GLY A 42 -21.21 1.92 -14.37
N VAL A 43 -20.26 1.40 -13.62
CA VAL A 43 -19.14 0.61 -14.16
C VAL A 43 -19.64 -0.68 -14.77
N LYS A 44 -19.21 -0.95 -16.01
CA LYS A 44 -19.59 -2.16 -16.76
C LYS A 44 -18.58 -3.29 -16.60
N VAL A 45 -17.30 -2.94 -16.43
CA VAL A 45 -16.20 -3.91 -16.32
C VAL A 45 -15.33 -3.57 -15.11
N TRP A 46 -15.17 -4.53 -14.22
CA TRP A 46 -14.26 -4.46 -13.10
C TRP A 46 -13.01 -5.27 -13.36
N ALA A 47 -11.85 -4.65 -13.24
CA ALA A 47 -10.57 -5.35 -13.21
C ALA A 47 -10.01 -5.34 -11.78
N ASN A 48 -9.36 -6.44 -11.37
CA ASN A 48 -8.69 -6.56 -10.09
C ASN A 48 -7.23 -6.95 -10.31
N ILE A 49 -6.30 -6.12 -9.81
CA ILE A 49 -4.86 -6.39 -9.81
C ILE A 49 -4.41 -6.47 -8.35
N ASP A 50 -3.90 -7.64 -7.93
CA ASP A 50 -3.61 -7.88 -6.51
C ASP A 50 -2.56 -8.98 -6.31
N HIS A 51 -2.03 -9.07 -5.08
CA HIS A 51 -1.11 -10.12 -4.65
C HIS A 51 -1.59 -10.88 -3.39
N HIS A 52 -2.72 -10.52 -2.80
CA HIS A 52 -3.20 -11.17 -1.59
C HIS A 52 -3.62 -12.61 -1.83
N GLN A 53 -3.09 -13.56 -1.02
CA GLN A 53 -3.49 -14.97 -1.05
C GLN A 53 -4.98 -15.18 -0.73
N THR A 54 -5.58 -14.25 0.03
CA THR A 54 -6.99 -14.29 0.42
C THR A 54 -7.90 -13.52 -0.52
N ASN A 55 -7.43 -13.19 -1.74
CA ASN A 55 -8.25 -12.48 -2.72
C ASN A 55 -9.49 -13.30 -3.08
N GLU A 56 -10.66 -12.65 -3.06
CA GLU A 56 -11.95 -13.27 -3.40
C GLU A 56 -12.13 -13.48 -4.91
N LEU A 57 -11.14 -13.11 -5.73
CA LEU A 57 -11.15 -13.18 -7.19
C LEU A 57 -12.37 -12.45 -7.79
N PHE A 58 -12.66 -11.28 -7.26
CA PHE A 58 -13.76 -10.45 -7.74
C PHE A 58 -13.39 -9.69 -9.02
N GLY A 59 -14.41 -9.28 -9.75
CA GLY A 59 -14.25 -8.54 -11.02
C GLY A 59 -14.31 -9.45 -12.23
N ASP A 60 -14.48 -8.83 -13.40
CA ASP A 60 -14.61 -9.52 -14.68
C ASP A 60 -13.24 -9.92 -15.25
N VAL A 61 -12.20 -9.13 -14.91
CA VAL A 61 -10.81 -9.37 -15.32
C VAL A 61 -9.93 -9.39 -14.07
N GLN A 62 -9.08 -10.39 -13.96
CA GLN A 62 -8.27 -10.60 -12.76
C GLN A 62 -6.80 -10.81 -13.12
N CYS A 63 -5.92 -10.10 -12.42
CA CYS A 63 -4.48 -10.30 -12.42
C CYS A 63 -4.03 -10.43 -10.96
N VAL A 64 -4.27 -11.59 -10.37
CA VAL A 64 -3.94 -11.88 -8.95
C VAL A 64 -2.77 -12.84 -8.91
N LEU A 65 -1.63 -12.39 -8.38
CA LEU A 65 -0.38 -13.15 -8.31
C LEU A 65 0.06 -13.28 -6.85
N PRO A 66 -0.43 -14.29 -6.10
CA PRO A 66 -0.22 -14.42 -4.65
C PRO A 66 1.23 -14.69 -4.24
N ASP A 67 2.07 -15.13 -5.17
CA ASP A 67 3.49 -15.40 -4.93
C ASP A 67 4.36 -14.13 -5.06
N GLU A 68 3.79 -13.02 -5.54
CA GLU A 68 4.49 -11.77 -5.63
C GLU A 68 4.55 -11.04 -4.27
N CYS A 69 5.65 -10.36 -4.02
CA CYS A 69 5.90 -9.71 -2.72
C CYS A 69 5.01 -8.49 -2.45
N ALA A 70 4.43 -7.90 -3.50
CA ALA A 70 3.62 -6.69 -3.45
C ALA A 70 2.80 -6.57 -4.74
N THR A 71 1.66 -5.91 -4.69
CA THR A 71 0.93 -5.53 -5.91
C THR A 71 1.77 -4.61 -6.81
N GLY A 72 2.69 -3.83 -6.23
CA GLY A 72 3.67 -3.06 -6.98
C GLY A 72 4.60 -3.92 -7.86
N ALA A 73 4.96 -5.13 -7.42
CA ALA A 73 5.73 -6.07 -8.24
C ALA A 73 4.89 -6.60 -9.41
N VAL A 74 3.61 -6.94 -9.17
CA VAL A 74 2.66 -7.33 -10.23
C VAL A 74 2.57 -6.25 -11.30
N LEU A 75 2.39 -4.99 -10.88
CA LEU A 75 2.31 -3.84 -11.79
C LEU A 75 3.62 -3.60 -12.55
N TYR A 76 4.78 -3.77 -11.90
CA TYR A 76 6.07 -3.64 -12.56
C TYR A 76 6.19 -4.61 -13.74
N TYR A 77 5.90 -5.91 -13.52
CA TYR A 77 5.95 -6.91 -14.57
C TYR A 77 4.87 -6.68 -15.64
N PHE A 78 3.69 -6.23 -15.25
CA PHE A 78 2.62 -5.88 -16.17
C PHE A 78 3.01 -4.74 -17.12
N PHE A 79 3.61 -3.67 -16.62
CA PHE A 79 4.10 -2.58 -17.47
C PHE A 79 5.25 -3.01 -18.38
N LYS A 80 6.16 -3.83 -17.87
CA LYS A 80 7.24 -4.41 -18.69
C LYS A 80 6.71 -5.29 -19.81
N TYR A 81 5.72 -6.13 -19.52
CA TYR A 81 5.07 -6.99 -20.51
C TYR A 81 4.36 -6.19 -21.62
N LEU A 82 3.68 -5.12 -21.25
CA LEU A 82 2.99 -4.22 -22.21
C LEU A 82 3.93 -3.26 -22.94
N GLY A 83 5.20 -3.20 -22.60
CA GLY A 83 6.15 -2.24 -23.14
C GLY A 83 5.84 -0.79 -22.76
N VAL A 84 5.12 -0.59 -21.66
CA VAL A 84 4.80 0.76 -21.13
C VAL A 84 6.03 1.35 -20.44
N PRO A 85 6.49 2.53 -20.85
CA PRO A 85 7.62 3.19 -20.17
C PRO A 85 7.29 3.54 -18.73
N ILE A 86 8.14 3.10 -17.80
CA ILE A 86 8.02 3.43 -16.38
C ILE A 86 8.53 4.85 -16.17
N THR A 87 7.62 5.76 -15.83
CA THR A 87 7.96 7.16 -15.51
C THR A 87 8.66 7.29 -14.17
N PRO A 88 9.36 8.40 -13.86
CA PRO A 88 9.98 8.61 -12.54
C PRO A 88 9.00 8.46 -11.37
N VAL A 89 7.76 8.95 -11.51
CA VAL A 89 6.72 8.82 -10.47
C VAL A 89 6.30 7.36 -10.29
N MET A 90 6.08 6.62 -11.38
CA MET A 90 5.76 5.19 -11.32
C MET A 90 6.90 4.40 -10.68
N ARG A 91 8.14 4.66 -11.10
CA ARG A 91 9.35 4.04 -10.57
C ARG A 91 9.43 4.17 -9.05
N ASP A 92 9.30 5.40 -8.54
CA ASP A 92 9.41 5.68 -7.11
C ASP A 92 8.24 5.05 -6.34
N ALA A 93 7.02 5.09 -6.88
CA ALA A 93 5.86 4.43 -6.28
C ALA A 93 6.00 2.90 -6.24
N LEU A 94 6.49 2.28 -7.31
CA LEU A 94 6.76 0.83 -7.36
C LEU A 94 7.83 0.43 -6.34
N TYR A 95 8.90 1.22 -6.20
CA TYR A 95 9.93 0.96 -5.20
C TYR A 95 9.37 1.06 -3.77
N VAL A 96 8.57 2.09 -3.49
CA VAL A 96 7.90 2.25 -2.19
C VAL A 96 7.02 1.04 -1.89
N ALA A 97 6.17 0.60 -2.83
CA ALA A 97 5.31 -0.56 -2.65
C ALA A 97 6.09 -1.83 -2.32
N VAL A 98 7.12 -2.15 -3.11
CA VAL A 98 7.97 -3.33 -2.88
C VAL A 98 8.72 -3.23 -1.55
N SER A 99 9.30 -2.06 -1.24
CA SER A 99 10.03 -1.84 0.02
C SER A 99 9.13 -1.97 1.25
N THR A 100 7.91 -1.42 1.20
CA THR A 100 7.00 -1.47 2.36
C THR A 100 6.47 -2.87 2.62
N ASP A 101 6.04 -3.59 1.59
CA ASP A 101 5.45 -4.93 1.74
C ASP A 101 6.49 -6.00 2.08
N THR A 102 7.76 -5.78 1.73
CA THR A 102 8.87 -6.63 2.15
C THR A 102 9.49 -6.24 3.49
N GLY A 103 8.91 -5.25 4.18
CA GLY A 103 9.48 -4.71 5.43
C GLY A 103 10.89 -4.19 5.26
N SER A 104 11.15 -3.37 4.25
CA SER A 104 12.49 -2.94 3.84
C SER A 104 13.40 -4.11 3.47
N PHE A 105 12.88 -5.05 2.71
CA PHE A 105 13.60 -6.26 2.25
C PHE A 105 14.04 -7.20 3.38
N GLN A 106 13.30 -7.24 4.49
CA GLN A 106 13.61 -8.08 5.66
C GLN A 106 12.69 -9.30 5.80
N TYR A 107 11.51 -9.30 5.14
CA TYR A 107 10.55 -10.39 5.27
C TYR A 107 10.85 -11.54 4.31
N GLN A 108 10.25 -12.70 4.58
CA GLN A 108 10.45 -13.93 3.82
C GLN A 108 10.14 -13.80 2.32
N MET A 109 9.24 -12.89 1.96
CA MET A 109 8.91 -12.59 0.56
C MET A 109 10.04 -11.90 -0.22
N THR A 110 11.16 -11.56 0.43
CA THR A 110 12.34 -10.96 -0.21
C THR A 110 13.16 -12.05 -0.92
N THR A 111 12.75 -12.39 -2.11
CA THR A 111 13.46 -13.35 -2.98
C THR A 111 14.54 -12.67 -3.82
N ALA A 112 15.37 -13.47 -4.53
CA ALA A 112 16.33 -12.94 -5.50
C ALA A 112 15.64 -12.09 -6.57
N ALA A 113 14.49 -12.53 -7.09
CA ALA A 113 13.71 -11.79 -8.09
C ALA A 113 13.25 -10.43 -7.57
N VAL A 114 12.85 -10.34 -6.31
CA VAL A 114 12.48 -9.06 -5.65
C VAL A 114 13.69 -8.12 -5.57
N MET A 115 14.87 -8.63 -5.25
CA MET A 115 16.08 -7.83 -5.22
C MET A 115 16.52 -7.38 -6.63
N GLU A 116 16.33 -8.22 -7.64
CA GLU A 116 16.57 -7.86 -9.04
C GLU A 116 15.62 -6.77 -9.52
N LEU A 117 14.32 -6.87 -9.18
CA LEU A 117 13.33 -5.83 -9.44
C LEU A 117 13.73 -4.52 -8.77
N ALA A 118 14.10 -4.55 -7.49
CA ALA A 118 14.56 -3.36 -6.78
C ALA A 118 15.83 -2.76 -7.42
N ALA A 119 16.80 -3.61 -7.81
CA ALA A 119 17.99 -3.16 -8.50
C ALA A 119 17.68 -2.50 -9.86
N ASP A 120 16.67 -3.01 -10.60
CA ASP A 120 16.22 -2.40 -11.86
C ASP A 120 15.62 -1.01 -11.63
N LEU A 121 14.76 -0.86 -10.61
CA LEU A 121 14.21 0.44 -10.23
C LEU A 121 15.29 1.44 -9.79
N ILE A 122 16.31 0.96 -9.06
CA ILE A 122 17.48 1.77 -8.66
C ILE A 122 18.29 2.21 -9.90
N ARG A 123 18.52 1.33 -10.87
CA ARG A 123 19.16 1.68 -12.15
C ARG A 123 18.36 2.74 -12.92
N MET A 124 17.03 2.74 -12.80
CA MET A 124 16.16 3.77 -13.35
C MET A 124 16.26 5.10 -12.59
N GLY A 125 17.00 5.17 -11.47
CA GLY A 125 17.30 6.39 -10.74
C GLY A 125 16.49 6.62 -9.47
N VAL A 126 16.01 5.56 -8.80
CA VAL A 126 15.41 5.69 -7.45
C VAL A 126 16.43 6.26 -6.48
N ASP A 127 16.07 7.31 -5.77
CA ASP A 127 16.83 7.80 -4.61
C ASP A 127 16.42 7.01 -3.36
N VAL A 128 17.14 5.90 -3.13
CA VAL A 128 16.89 5.01 -1.99
C VAL A 128 17.06 5.73 -0.66
N GLN A 129 18.05 6.63 -0.56
CA GLN A 129 18.32 7.36 0.68
C GLN A 129 17.15 8.30 1.02
N ASP A 130 16.68 9.07 0.05
CA ASP A 130 15.59 10.02 0.26
C ASP A 130 14.27 9.28 0.58
N ILE A 131 13.94 8.23 -0.15
CA ILE A 131 12.75 7.41 0.14
C ILE A 131 12.81 6.81 1.54
N ASN A 132 13.91 6.18 1.93
CA ASN A 132 14.04 5.59 3.26
C ASN A 132 13.99 6.64 4.37
N ARG A 133 14.59 7.81 4.17
CA ARG A 133 14.50 8.93 5.10
C ARG A 133 13.04 9.33 5.34
N GLN A 134 12.28 9.52 4.28
CA GLN A 134 10.88 9.95 4.34
C GLN A 134 9.95 8.86 4.93
N LEU A 135 10.15 7.59 4.59
CA LEU A 135 9.30 6.50 5.07
C LEU A 135 9.57 6.14 6.54
N TYR A 136 10.84 6.10 6.94
CA TYR A 136 11.22 5.45 8.20
C TYR A 136 11.89 6.37 9.22
N GLN A 137 12.56 7.43 8.78
CA GLN A 137 13.36 8.28 9.66
C GLN A 137 12.63 9.58 10.04
N GLU A 138 11.93 10.20 9.10
CA GLU A 138 11.13 11.40 9.39
C GLU A 138 9.84 11.02 10.10
N LYS A 139 9.73 11.47 11.34
CA LYS A 139 8.53 11.24 12.15
C LYS A 139 7.94 12.57 12.61
N PRO A 140 6.72 12.91 12.18
CA PRO A 140 6.03 14.08 12.68
C PRO A 140 5.96 14.07 14.22
N TRP A 141 6.08 15.24 14.84
CA TRP A 141 6.04 15.37 16.29
C TRP A 141 4.79 14.71 16.91
N VAL A 142 3.64 14.89 16.28
CA VAL A 142 2.38 14.24 16.68
C VAL A 142 2.53 12.71 16.77
N LYS A 143 3.20 12.08 15.81
CA LYS A 143 3.45 10.63 15.85
C LYS A 143 4.33 10.22 17.02
N MET A 144 5.32 11.05 17.38
CA MET A 144 6.18 10.79 18.56
C MET A 144 5.39 10.95 19.87
N GLN A 145 4.48 11.92 19.95
CA GLN A 145 3.59 12.08 21.10
C GLN A 145 2.63 10.91 21.25
N LEU A 146 2.01 10.44 20.15
CA LEU A 146 1.17 9.22 20.15
C LEU A 146 1.94 7.99 20.62
N MET A 147 3.16 7.83 20.14
CA MET A 147 4.04 6.71 20.56
C MET A 147 4.33 6.78 22.07
N ARG A 148 4.64 7.96 22.60
CA ARG A 148 4.84 8.17 24.04
C ARG A 148 3.61 7.77 24.83
N GLU A 149 2.41 8.20 24.43
CA GLU A 149 1.16 7.85 25.11
C GLU A 149 0.90 6.32 25.04
N ALA A 150 1.16 5.69 23.89
CA ALA A 150 1.03 4.24 23.76
C ALA A 150 1.98 3.49 24.69
N LEU A 151 3.26 3.88 24.73
CA LEU A 151 4.27 3.26 25.61
C LEU A 151 3.92 3.46 27.10
N ASN A 152 3.49 4.67 27.49
CA ASN A 152 3.06 4.93 28.88
C ASN A 152 1.83 4.12 29.28
N GLY A 153 0.97 3.80 28.32
CA GLY A 153 -0.24 3.00 28.52
C GLY A 153 -0.02 1.48 28.51
N MET A 154 1.20 1.02 28.28
CA MET A 154 1.49 -0.43 28.23
C MET A 154 1.24 -1.11 29.56
N ARG A 155 0.61 -2.27 29.48
CA ARG A 155 0.35 -3.16 30.63
C ARG A 155 0.72 -4.58 30.23
N LEU A 156 1.51 -5.22 31.08
CA LEU A 156 1.92 -6.61 30.91
C LEU A 156 1.07 -7.50 31.84
N THR A 157 0.62 -8.64 31.33
CA THR A 157 -0.05 -9.63 32.21
C THR A 157 0.92 -10.19 33.25
N PRO A 158 0.43 -10.69 34.42
CA PRO A 158 1.30 -11.22 35.46
C PRO A 158 2.23 -12.36 35.00
N ASP A 159 1.81 -13.12 34.00
CA ASP A 159 2.61 -14.20 33.38
C ASP A 159 3.58 -13.70 32.30
N GLY A 160 3.61 -12.40 32.02
CA GLY A 160 4.50 -11.76 31.05
C GLY A 160 4.23 -12.09 29.60
N ARG A 161 3.12 -12.75 29.26
CA ARG A 161 2.86 -13.28 27.91
C ARG A 161 2.06 -12.36 27.02
N ILE A 162 1.28 -11.43 27.59
CA ILE A 162 0.44 -10.50 26.83
C ILE A 162 0.78 -9.08 27.26
N CYS A 163 1.09 -8.25 26.28
CA CYS A 163 1.24 -6.82 26.46
C CYS A 163 0.10 -6.09 25.75
N THR A 164 -0.58 -5.19 26.44
CA THR A 164 -1.67 -4.39 25.91
C THR A 164 -1.39 -2.92 26.11
N PHE A 165 -1.91 -2.08 25.21
CA PHE A 165 -2.00 -0.65 25.44
C PHE A 165 -3.32 -0.11 24.87
N CYS A 166 -3.75 1.05 25.35
CA CYS A 166 -4.96 1.71 24.88
C CYS A 166 -4.66 3.19 24.63
N LEU A 167 -4.98 3.65 23.43
CA LEU A 167 -5.01 5.07 23.06
C LEU A 167 -6.46 5.56 23.13
N THR A 168 -6.84 6.18 24.23
CA THR A 168 -8.18 6.73 24.40
C THR A 168 -8.37 7.99 23.55
N ASN A 169 -9.65 8.36 23.29
CA ASN A 169 -9.94 9.61 22.57
C ASN A 169 -9.46 10.83 23.35
N GLU A 170 -9.52 10.80 24.69
CA GLU A 170 -8.99 11.85 25.55
C GLU A 170 -7.46 11.97 25.41
N ALA A 171 -6.73 10.86 25.31
CA ALA A 171 -5.29 10.89 25.07
C ALA A 171 -4.96 11.49 23.69
N LYS A 172 -5.74 11.14 22.66
CA LYS A 172 -5.58 11.73 21.32
C LYS A 172 -5.90 13.23 21.29
N ALA A 173 -6.91 13.68 22.04
CA ALA A 173 -7.30 15.08 22.10
C ALA A 173 -6.28 16.00 22.81
N ARG A 174 -5.32 15.43 23.54
CA ARG A 174 -4.22 16.16 24.19
C ARG A 174 -2.98 16.34 23.30
N ILE A 175 -2.96 15.76 22.15
CA ILE A 175 -1.86 15.75 21.18
C ILE A 175 -2.17 16.68 20.00
#